data_7c18ca2871c2957da28c50c2e1ef0715
#
_entry.id   7c18ca2871c2957da28c50c2e1ef0715
#
_cell.length_a   1.000
_cell.length_b   1.000
_cell.length_c   1.000
_cell.angle_alpha   90.00
_cell.angle_beta   90.00
_cell.angle_gamma   90.00
#
_symmetry.space_group_name_H-M   'P 1'
#
loop_
_entity.id
_entity.type
_entity.pdbx_description
1 polymer ?
#
loop_
_entity_poly.entity_id
_entity_poly.type
_entity_poly.pdbx_seq_one_letter_code
_entity_poly.pdbx_strand_id
1 'polypeptide(L)'
;WEDFISELLVRKYHAVHLVAGHDFRFGHKNEGDVEKLRSYCAAHGLGCDIIPRVEKDGVTVSSTYIRSLLEAGEVRRAAEFLGHYFSVEGTVRHGEGIGKKALFPTANLIPEEHIIALKRGVYATRAHLPNGETCVGVTNVGVRPTVSDKNTVTIETYLVGFDGDLYGQKLQLDFFDYLREEKKFSSTQELHDMIAHNAEEAKGIVKL
;
A
#
# COMPACT_ATOMS: atom_id res chain seq x y z
N TRP A 1 -28.70 10.99 -14.13
CA TRP A 1 -27.93 9.75 -14.06
C TRP A 1 -27.85 9.08 -15.44
N GLU A 2 -28.87 9.21 -16.29
CA GLU A 2 -28.87 8.64 -17.66
C GLU A 2 -27.76 9.21 -18.52
N ASP A 3 -27.53 10.52 -18.48
CA ASP A 3 -26.43 11.16 -19.22
C ASP A 3 -25.04 10.63 -18.85
N PHE A 4 -24.86 10.17 -17.60
CA PHE A 4 -23.60 9.52 -17.20
C PHE A 4 -23.36 8.24 -18.00
N ILE A 5 -24.41 7.46 -18.26
CA ILE A 5 -24.26 6.22 -19.04
C ILE A 5 -24.22 6.56 -20.54
N SER A 6 -25.20 7.31 -21.04
CA SER A 6 -25.37 7.55 -22.49
C SER A 6 -24.26 8.41 -23.08
N GLU A 7 -23.99 9.59 -22.49
CA GLU A 7 -23.05 10.54 -23.04
C GLU A 7 -21.62 10.23 -22.68
N LEU A 8 -21.37 9.86 -21.39
CA LEU A 8 -20.01 9.64 -20.93
C LEU A 8 -19.54 8.23 -21.26
N LEU A 9 -20.24 7.18 -20.80
CA LEU A 9 -19.74 5.81 -20.95
C LEU A 9 -19.93 5.30 -22.37
N VAL A 10 -21.13 5.42 -22.96
CA VAL A 10 -21.41 4.86 -24.26
C VAL A 10 -20.88 5.75 -25.38
N ARG A 11 -21.27 7.02 -25.43
CA ARG A 11 -20.90 7.90 -26.54
C ARG A 11 -19.43 8.29 -26.55
N LYS A 12 -18.87 8.70 -25.39
CA LYS A 12 -17.49 9.18 -25.31
C LYS A 12 -16.47 8.04 -25.20
N TYR A 13 -16.75 7.02 -24.37
CA TYR A 13 -15.83 5.91 -24.13
C TYR A 13 -16.17 4.62 -24.89
N HIS A 14 -17.26 4.62 -25.67
CA HIS A 14 -17.68 3.48 -26.47
C HIS A 14 -17.87 2.19 -25.67
N ALA A 15 -18.33 2.32 -24.41
CA ALA A 15 -18.57 1.18 -23.55
C ALA A 15 -19.71 0.31 -24.13
N VAL A 16 -19.48 -0.98 -24.24
CA VAL A 16 -20.43 -1.98 -24.73
C VAL A 16 -20.88 -2.94 -23.62
N HIS A 17 -20.15 -2.96 -22.51
CA HIS A 17 -20.43 -3.78 -21.34
C HIS A 17 -20.01 -3.02 -20.07
N LEU A 18 -20.88 -3.01 -19.06
CA LEU A 18 -20.66 -2.31 -17.80
C LEU A 18 -20.59 -3.33 -16.67
N VAL A 19 -19.58 -3.18 -15.81
CA VAL A 19 -19.42 -4.02 -14.61
C VAL A 19 -19.41 -3.11 -13.40
N ALA A 20 -20.23 -3.41 -12.39
CA ALA A 20 -20.35 -2.60 -11.19
C ALA A 20 -20.50 -3.46 -9.93
N GLY A 21 -20.01 -2.98 -8.79
CA GLY A 21 -20.30 -3.60 -7.49
C GLY A 21 -21.75 -3.43 -7.08
N HIS A 22 -22.24 -4.29 -6.21
CA HIS A 22 -23.63 -4.32 -5.73
C HIS A 22 -24.11 -3.02 -5.09
N ASP A 23 -23.22 -2.20 -4.56
CA ASP A 23 -23.45 -0.94 -3.86
C ASP A 23 -23.13 0.30 -4.72
N PHE A 24 -22.85 0.10 -6.02
CA PHE A 24 -22.44 1.18 -6.90
C PHE A 24 -23.56 2.23 -7.05
N ARG A 25 -23.15 3.49 -6.88
CA ARG A 25 -23.98 4.68 -7.07
C ARG A 25 -23.30 5.61 -8.06
N PHE A 26 -24.11 6.30 -8.89
CA PHE A 26 -23.60 7.18 -9.95
C PHE A 26 -24.57 8.31 -10.30
N GLY A 27 -24.10 9.22 -11.12
CA GLY A 27 -24.89 10.36 -11.57
C GLY A 27 -25.04 11.47 -10.52
N HIS A 28 -25.83 12.48 -10.83
CA HIS A 28 -26.04 13.62 -9.94
C HIS A 28 -26.64 13.15 -8.61
N LYS A 29 -26.05 13.58 -7.49
CA LYS A 29 -26.47 13.20 -6.12
C LYS A 29 -26.65 11.69 -5.88
N ASN A 30 -25.90 10.85 -6.62
CA ASN A 30 -26.00 9.39 -6.50
C ASN A 30 -27.40 8.83 -6.81
N GLU A 31 -28.14 9.46 -7.70
CA GLU A 31 -29.50 9.00 -8.08
C GLU A 31 -29.49 7.68 -8.86
N GLY A 32 -28.39 7.38 -9.57
CA GLY A 32 -28.18 6.11 -10.24
C GLY A 32 -27.83 5.00 -9.24
N ASP A 33 -28.36 3.82 -9.46
CA ASP A 33 -28.07 2.61 -8.71
C ASP A 33 -27.95 1.39 -9.65
N VAL A 34 -27.63 0.24 -9.10
CA VAL A 34 -27.41 -0.99 -9.89
C VAL A 34 -28.67 -1.47 -10.61
N GLU A 35 -29.87 -1.24 -10.07
CA GLU A 35 -31.10 -1.64 -10.73
C GLU A 35 -31.40 -0.72 -11.94
N LYS A 36 -31.18 0.57 -11.79
CA LYS A 36 -31.25 1.52 -12.92
C LYS A 36 -30.22 1.21 -13.98
N LEU A 37 -28.97 0.87 -13.56
CA LEU A 37 -27.90 0.47 -14.48
C LEU A 37 -28.31 -0.77 -15.29
N ARG A 38 -28.79 -1.81 -14.61
CA ARG A 38 -29.24 -3.06 -15.25
C ARG A 38 -30.39 -2.81 -16.23
N SER A 39 -31.39 -2.04 -15.80
CA SER A 39 -32.56 -1.71 -16.63
C SER A 39 -32.17 -0.91 -17.87
N TYR A 40 -31.28 0.08 -17.71
CA TYR A 40 -30.78 0.87 -18.84
C TYR A 40 -30.00 0.00 -19.84
N CYS A 41 -29.08 -0.83 -19.35
CA CYS A 41 -28.28 -1.70 -20.21
C CYS A 41 -29.18 -2.68 -21.01
N ALA A 42 -30.16 -3.29 -20.35
CA ALA A 42 -31.12 -4.18 -21.00
C ALA A 42 -31.92 -3.48 -22.11
N ALA A 43 -32.36 -2.25 -21.84
CA ALA A 43 -33.15 -1.47 -22.82
C ALA A 43 -32.33 -1.02 -24.04
N HIS A 44 -31.00 -0.88 -23.90
CA HIS A 44 -30.12 -0.35 -24.95
C HIS A 44 -29.15 -1.40 -25.52
N GLY A 45 -29.34 -2.69 -25.22
CA GLY A 45 -28.51 -3.79 -25.75
C GLY A 45 -27.08 -3.77 -25.27
N LEU A 46 -26.81 -3.20 -24.09
CA LEU A 46 -25.50 -3.20 -23.44
C LEU A 46 -25.34 -4.42 -22.49
N GLY A 47 -24.15 -4.96 -22.42
CA GLY A 47 -23.83 -5.95 -21.38
C GLY A 47 -23.80 -5.30 -19.98
N CYS A 48 -24.23 -6.05 -18.95
CA CYS A 48 -24.23 -5.55 -17.58
C CYS A 48 -24.02 -6.68 -16.57
N ASP A 49 -22.94 -6.61 -15.81
CA ASP A 49 -22.67 -7.50 -14.67
C ASP A 49 -22.64 -6.72 -13.37
N ILE A 50 -23.43 -7.17 -12.42
CA ILE A 50 -23.41 -6.65 -11.05
C ILE A 50 -22.71 -7.66 -10.17
N ILE A 51 -21.52 -7.30 -9.70
CA ILE A 51 -20.71 -8.12 -8.82
C ILE A 51 -21.33 -8.15 -7.43
N PRO A 52 -21.64 -9.35 -6.90
CA PRO A 52 -22.23 -9.48 -5.59
C PRO A 52 -21.25 -9.06 -4.49
N ARG A 53 -21.78 -8.83 -3.31
CA ARG A 53 -20.99 -8.57 -2.11
C ARG A 53 -20.05 -9.75 -1.84
N VAL A 54 -18.77 -9.46 -1.65
CA VAL A 54 -17.77 -10.44 -1.26
C VAL A 54 -17.52 -10.34 0.24
N GLU A 55 -17.55 -11.46 0.92
CA GLU A 55 -17.24 -11.57 2.35
C GLU A 55 -16.13 -12.58 2.58
N LYS A 56 -15.29 -12.29 3.57
CA LYS A 56 -14.27 -13.19 4.10
C LYS A 56 -14.42 -13.23 5.61
N ASP A 57 -14.56 -14.41 6.20
CA ASP A 57 -14.73 -14.63 7.64
C ASP A 57 -15.91 -13.83 8.23
N GLY A 58 -17.02 -13.68 7.47
CA GLY A 58 -18.20 -12.90 7.86
C GLY A 58 -18.02 -11.38 7.80
N VAL A 59 -16.88 -10.90 7.26
CA VAL A 59 -16.59 -9.48 7.11
C VAL A 59 -16.61 -9.11 5.63
N THR A 60 -17.29 -8.01 5.29
CA THR A 60 -17.32 -7.50 3.92
C THR A 60 -15.95 -7.05 3.48
N VAL A 61 -15.50 -7.55 2.33
CA VAL A 61 -14.30 -7.02 1.65
C VAL A 61 -14.61 -5.64 1.12
N SER A 62 -13.99 -4.62 1.71
CA SER A 62 -14.18 -3.22 1.31
C SER A 62 -12.92 -2.39 1.50
N SER A 63 -12.76 -1.36 0.67
CA SER A 63 -11.63 -0.42 0.79
C SER A 63 -11.59 0.25 2.16
N THR A 64 -12.76 0.55 2.76
CA THR A 64 -12.85 1.17 4.09
C THR A 64 -12.28 0.26 5.16
N TYR A 65 -12.67 -1.03 5.16
CA TYR A 65 -12.15 -1.99 6.12
C TYR A 65 -10.65 -2.23 5.93
N ILE A 66 -10.20 -2.41 4.67
CA ILE A 66 -8.77 -2.60 4.38
C ILE A 66 -7.94 -1.39 4.84
N ARG A 67 -8.41 -0.16 4.60
CA ARG A 67 -7.73 1.05 5.10
C ARG A 67 -7.64 1.07 6.62
N SER A 68 -8.71 0.71 7.33
CA SER A 68 -8.67 0.66 8.80
C SER A 68 -7.66 -0.36 9.33
N LEU A 69 -7.48 -1.49 8.65
CA LEU A 69 -6.44 -2.47 9.00
C LEU A 69 -5.03 -1.90 8.79
N LEU A 70 -4.79 -1.20 7.68
CA LEU A 70 -3.49 -0.56 7.40
C LEU A 70 -3.17 0.54 8.42
N GLU A 71 -4.16 1.35 8.78
CA GLU A 71 -4.04 2.39 9.82
C GLU A 71 -3.81 1.80 11.22
N ALA A 72 -4.29 0.60 11.48
CA ALA A 72 -4.04 -0.14 12.72
C ALA A 72 -2.69 -0.88 12.73
N GLY A 73 -2.01 -1.01 11.57
CA GLY A 73 -0.77 -1.79 11.40
C GLY A 73 -1.02 -3.28 11.14
N GLU A 74 -2.27 -3.70 10.96
CA GLU A 74 -2.66 -5.09 10.71
C GLU A 74 -2.46 -5.47 9.23
N VAL A 75 -1.23 -5.27 8.71
CA VAL A 75 -0.91 -5.45 7.29
C VAL A 75 -1.06 -6.90 6.83
N ARG A 76 -0.80 -7.88 7.71
CA ARG A 76 -1.02 -9.31 7.42
C ARG A 76 -2.49 -9.58 7.14
N ARG A 77 -3.37 -9.08 8.02
CA ARG A 77 -4.82 -9.23 7.84
C ARG A 77 -5.31 -8.43 6.63
N ALA A 78 -4.77 -7.24 6.39
CA ALA A 78 -5.09 -6.47 5.18
C ALA A 78 -4.76 -7.26 3.91
N ALA A 79 -3.62 -7.97 3.86
CA ALA A 79 -3.23 -8.81 2.73
C ALA A 79 -4.23 -9.95 2.47
N GLU A 80 -4.84 -10.52 3.50
CA GLU A 80 -5.87 -11.55 3.35
C GLU A 80 -7.13 -11.03 2.65
N PHE A 81 -7.50 -9.76 2.87
CA PHE A 81 -8.64 -9.10 2.25
C PHE A 81 -8.31 -8.49 0.88
N LEU A 82 -7.06 -8.11 0.66
CA LEU A 82 -6.56 -7.66 -0.64
C LEU A 82 -6.35 -8.81 -1.62
N GLY A 83 -6.02 -10.02 -1.12
CA GLY A 83 -5.56 -11.14 -1.93
C GLY A 83 -4.09 -11.04 -2.34
N HIS A 84 -3.37 -10.02 -1.90
CA HIS A 84 -1.94 -9.80 -2.08
C HIS A 84 -1.39 -8.92 -0.95
N TYR A 85 -0.06 -8.88 -0.77
CA TYR A 85 0.55 -7.96 0.20
C TYR A 85 0.32 -6.51 -0.20
N PHE A 86 0.10 -5.65 0.81
CA PHE A 86 0.12 -4.22 0.58
C PHE A 86 1.52 -3.79 0.18
N SER A 87 1.65 -3.05 -0.91
CA SER A 87 2.94 -2.70 -1.49
C SER A 87 3.08 -1.19 -1.64
N VAL A 88 4.30 -0.70 -1.50
CA VAL A 88 4.67 0.68 -1.78
C VAL A 88 5.84 0.68 -2.75
N GLU A 89 5.69 1.41 -3.85
CA GLU A 89 6.75 1.69 -4.80
C GLU A 89 7.26 3.12 -4.62
N GLY A 90 8.57 3.29 -4.71
CA GLY A 90 9.19 4.60 -4.61
C GLY A 90 10.60 4.63 -5.16
N THR A 91 11.11 5.85 -5.36
CA THR A 91 12.49 6.07 -5.78
C THR A 91 13.39 6.24 -4.56
N VAL A 92 14.52 5.53 -4.54
CA VAL A 92 15.52 5.63 -3.47
C VAL A 92 16.27 6.97 -3.56
N ARG A 93 16.28 7.71 -2.47
CA ARG A 93 16.94 9.01 -2.33
C ARG A 93 17.95 9.00 -1.19
N HIS A 94 18.85 9.98 -1.21
CA HIS A 94 19.76 10.22 -0.09
C HIS A 94 18.96 10.63 1.16
N GLY A 95 19.15 9.90 2.26
CA GLY A 95 18.62 10.25 3.57
C GLY A 95 19.66 11.02 4.41
N GLU A 96 19.35 11.26 5.69
CA GLU A 96 20.27 11.95 6.62
C GLU A 96 21.49 11.11 7.05
N GLY A 97 21.59 9.87 6.60
CA GLY A 97 22.75 9.01 6.83
C GLY A 97 22.88 8.48 8.25
N ILE A 98 21.81 8.53 9.06
CA ILE A 98 21.81 8.02 10.43
C ILE A 98 22.11 6.51 10.46
N GLY A 99 21.56 5.75 9.52
CA GLY A 99 21.82 4.31 9.38
C GLY A 99 23.30 3.97 9.11
N LYS A 100 24.04 4.85 8.39
CA LYS A 100 25.49 4.66 8.18
C LYS A 100 26.29 4.66 9.49
N LYS A 101 25.85 5.43 10.50
CA LYS A 101 26.50 5.47 11.81
C LYS A 101 26.27 4.18 12.61
N ALA A 102 25.16 3.49 12.34
CA ALA A 102 24.81 2.22 12.99
C ALA A 102 25.30 0.98 12.23
N LEU A 103 26.10 1.13 11.16
CA LEU A 103 26.59 0.07 10.27
C LEU A 103 25.47 -0.67 9.49
N PHE A 104 24.26 -0.14 9.46
CA PHE A 104 23.14 -0.64 8.66
C PHE A 104 22.71 0.42 7.65
N PRO A 105 23.23 0.37 6.41
CA PRO A 105 22.80 1.33 5.37
C PRO A 105 21.32 1.13 5.08
N THR A 106 20.55 2.22 5.12
CA THR A 106 19.12 2.21 4.81
C THR A 106 18.85 2.92 3.49
N ALA A 107 17.94 2.36 2.70
CA ALA A 107 17.35 3.01 1.53
C ALA A 107 16.17 3.88 1.99
N ASN A 108 16.21 5.17 1.63
CA ASN A 108 15.11 6.09 1.90
C ASN A 108 14.23 6.17 0.65
N LEU A 109 12.98 5.72 0.74
CA LEU A 109 12.02 5.76 -0.35
C LEU A 109 11.20 7.03 -0.32
N ILE A 110 11.10 7.68 -1.48
CA ILE A 110 10.05 8.66 -1.74
C ILE A 110 8.99 7.96 -2.56
N PRO A 111 7.80 7.74 -1.99
CA PRO A 111 6.70 7.10 -2.71
C PRO A 111 6.29 7.87 -3.96
N GLU A 112 5.92 7.15 -5.02
CA GLU A 112 5.45 7.78 -6.26
C GLU A 112 4.04 8.34 -6.14
N GLU A 113 3.22 7.78 -5.27
CA GLU A 113 1.82 8.18 -5.05
C GLU A 113 1.56 8.53 -3.59
N HIS A 114 0.43 9.20 -3.34
CA HIS A 114 -0.05 9.42 -1.98
C HIS A 114 -0.37 8.09 -1.32
N ILE A 115 0.49 7.69 -0.38
CA ILE A 115 0.30 6.45 0.35
C ILE A 115 -0.91 6.58 1.26
N ILE A 116 -1.73 5.53 1.30
CA ILE A 116 -2.69 5.30 2.37
C ILE A 116 -1.93 5.34 3.70
N ALA A 117 -2.49 5.99 4.71
CA ALA A 117 -1.87 6.12 6.02
C ALA A 117 -1.61 4.74 6.64
N LEU A 118 -0.36 4.27 6.57
CA LEU A 118 0.09 3.14 7.36
C LEU A 118 0.32 3.61 8.81
N LYS A 119 0.03 2.73 9.78
CA LYS A 119 0.47 2.95 11.16
C LYS A 119 1.98 3.20 11.19
N ARG A 120 2.42 4.19 11.96
CA ARG A 120 3.86 4.44 12.16
C ARG A 120 4.50 3.29 12.91
N GLY A 121 5.72 2.94 12.54
CA GLY A 121 6.48 1.88 13.19
C GLY A 121 7.36 1.09 12.24
N VAL A 122 7.83 -0.03 12.70
CA VAL A 122 8.77 -0.90 12.01
C VAL A 122 8.05 -2.14 11.52
N TYR A 123 8.34 -2.52 10.28
CA TYR A 123 7.70 -3.62 9.56
C TYR A 123 8.71 -4.61 9.01
N ALA A 124 8.32 -5.88 8.96
CA ALA A 124 8.95 -6.88 8.11
C ALA A 124 8.43 -6.70 6.68
N THR A 125 9.35 -6.53 5.74
CA THR A 125 9.01 -6.30 4.32
C THR A 125 9.83 -7.21 3.41
N ARG A 126 9.32 -7.43 2.19
CA ARG A 126 10.08 -7.96 1.07
C ARG A 126 10.36 -6.83 0.10
N ALA A 127 11.61 -6.60 -0.19
CA ALA A 127 12.04 -5.64 -1.19
C ALA A 127 12.26 -6.32 -2.53
N HIS A 128 11.69 -5.76 -3.60
CA HIS A 128 11.93 -6.15 -4.98
C HIS A 128 12.97 -5.20 -5.57
N LEU A 129 14.13 -5.75 -5.87
CA LEU A 129 15.27 -4.99 -6.38
C LEU A 129 15.15 -4.75 -7.89
N PRO A 130 15.80 -3.70 -8.43
CA PRO A 130 15.75 -3.39 -9.87
C PRO A 130 16.30 -4.48 -10.78
N ASN A 131 17.17 -5.34 -10.26
CA ASN A 131 17.74 -6.49 -10.99
C ASN A 131 16.81 -7.72 -11.02
N GLY A 132 15.63 -7.64 -10.42
CA GLY A 132 14.64 -8.72 -10.33
C GLY A 132 14.82 -9.64 -9.11
N GLU A 133 15.86 -9.44 -8.31
CA GLU A 133 16.04 -10.17 -7.06
C GLU A 133 15.13 -9.63 -5.95
N THR A 134 14.93 -10.43 -4.91
CA THR A 134 14.20 -10.02 -3.71
C THR A 134 15.06 -10.20 -2.48
N CYS A 135 14.88 -9.33 -1.49
CA CYS A 135 15.52 -9.49 -0.18
C CYS A 135 14.60 -9.11 0.96
N VAL A 136 14.94 -9.59 2.16
CA VAL A 136 14.23 -9.22 3.38
C VAL A 136 14.56 -7.77 3.73
N GLY A 137 13.53 -6.99 4.08
CA GLY A 137 13.66 -5.62 4.55
C GLY A 137 13.15 -5.44 5.97
N VAL A 138 13.79 -4.55 6.70
CA VAL A 138 13.28 -3.98 7.95
C VAL A 138 12.97 -2.52 7.66
N THR A 139 11.68 -2.20 7.60
CA THR A 139 11.20 -0.91 7.09
C THR A 139 10.59 -0.08 8.20
N ASN A 140 11.12 1.11 8.44
CA ASN A 140 10.53 2.12 9.31
C ASN A 140 9.61 3.04 8.50
N VAL A 141 8.36 3.15 8.93
CA VAL A 141 7.37 4.11 8.43
C VAL A 141 7.21 5.20 9.47
N GLY A 142 7.67 6.38 9.14
CA GLY A 142 7.65 7.54 10.03
C GLY A 142 7.06 8.77 9.38
N VAL A 143 7.16 9.92 10.06
CA VAL A 143 6.74 11.21 9.54
C VAL A 143 7.80 12.24 9.85
N ARG A 144 8.20 13.02 8.86
CA ARG A 144 9.04 14.21 9.05
C ARG A 144 8.18 15.45 9.15
N PRO A 145 8.33 16.25 10.23
CA PRO A 145 7.81 17.61 10.23
C PRO A 145 8.57 18.41 9.15
N THR A 146 7.86 18.90 8.16
CA THR A 146 8.43 19.84 7.19
C THR A 146 8.02 21.27 7.56
N VAL A 147 8.84 22.25 7.20
CA VAL A 147 8.58 23.68 7.44
C VAL A 147 7.28 24.17 6.78
N SER A 148 6.69 23.37 5.90
CA SER A 148 5.47 23.64 5.12
C SER A 148 4.23 22.90 5.62
N ASP A 149 4.03 22.71 6.93
CA ASP A 149 2.82 22.11 7.56
C ASP A 149 2.31 20.77 6.98
N LYS A 150 3.00 20.15 6.04
CA LYS A 150 2.67 18.85 5.50
C LYS A 150 3.58 17.79 6.14
N ASN A 151 3.00 17.01 7.03
CA ASN A 151 3.63 15.79 7.53
C ASN A 151 3.95 14.86 6.35
N THR A 152 5.22 14.82 5.94
CA THR A 152 5.65 13.92 4.87
C THR A 152 5.95 12.55 5.45
N VAL A 153 5.27 11.53 4.95
CA VAL A 153 5.56 10.13 5.31
C VAL A 153 6.97 9.79 4.82
N THR A 154 7.78 9.23 5.71
CA THR A 154 9.12 8.72 5.39
C THR A 154 9.11 7.21 5.46
N ILE A 155 9.75 6.58 4.49
CA ILE A 155 9.93 5.13 4.44
C ILE A 155 11.42 4.86 4.33
N GLU A 156 11.98 4.29 5.38
CA GLU A 156 13.39 3.94 5.46
C GLU A 156 13.51 2.43 5.65
N THR A 157 14.17 1.74 4.73
CA THR A 157 14.32 0.30 4.81
C THR A 157 15.79 -0.12 4.87
N TYR A 158 16.13 -0.95 5.86
CA TYR A 158 17.35 -1.73 5.88
C TYR A 158 17.13 -3.01 5.07
N LEU A 159 17.92 -3.23 4.04
CA LEU A 159 17.88 -4.41 3.17
C LEU A 159 18.87 -5.44 3.70
N VAL A 160 18.37 -6.54 4.23
CA VAL A 160 19.18 -7.54 4.94
C VAL A 160 20.12 -8.27 3.99
N GLY A 161 21.42 -8.13 4.23
CA GLY A 161 22.46 -8.78 3.42
C GLY A 161 22.68 -8.16 2.04
N PHE A 162 22.02 -7.06 1.71
CA PHE A 162 22.27 -6.35 0.45
C PHE A 162 23.46 -5.39 0.59
N ASP A 163 24.38 -5.49 -0.36
CA ASP A 163 25.53 -4.58 -0.51
C ASP A 163 25.52 -4.05 -1.94
N GLY A 164 25.09 -2.82 -2.12
CA GLY A 164 24.99 -2.20 -3.44
C GLY A 164 24.45 -0.78 -3.40
N ASP A 165 24.46 -0.11 -4.53
CA ASP A 165 23.92 1.25 -4.70
C ASP A 165 22.54 1.19 -5.37
N LEU A 166 21.54 1.75 -4.71
CA LEU A 166 20.17 1.86 -5.19
C LEU A 166 19.71 3.31 -5.42
N TYR A 167 20.59 4.29 -5.26
CA TYR A 167 20.22 5.69 -5.43
C TYR A 167 19.66 5.98 -6.83
N GLY A 168 18.52 6.68 -6.86
CA GLY A 168 17.80 6.99 -8.09
C GLY A 168 17.04 5.84 -8.72
N GLN A 169 17.15 4.63 -8.16
CA GLN A 169 16.46 3.45 -8.66
C GLN A 169 15.09 3.28 -7.97
N LYS A 170 14.18 2.59 -8.65
CA LYS A 170 12.89 2.21 -8.10
C LYS A 170 13.03 0.99 -7.22
N LEU A 171 12.31 0.99 -6.10
CA LEU A 171 12.22 -0.11 -5.16
C LEU A 171 10.76 -0.29 -4.77
N GLN A 172 10.27 -1.53 -4.82
CA GLN A 172 8.97 -1.90 -4.30
C GLN A 172 9.14 -2.66 -2.98
N LEU A 173 8.32 -2.32 -1.99
CA LEU A 173 8.29 -2.98 -0.69
C LEU A 173 6.92 -3.60 -0.46
N ASP A 174 6.85 -4.92 -0.28
CA ASP A 174 5.67 -5.63 0.18
C ASP A 174 5.69 -5.72 1.70
N PHE A 175 4.62 -5.32 2.37
CA PHE A 175 4.51 -5.30 3.82
C PHE A 175 3.92 -6.62 4.34
N PHE A 176 4.70 -7.36 5.12
CA PHE A 176 4.34 -8.68 5.63
C PHE A 176 3.76 -8.63 7.05
N ASP A 177 4.41 -7.90 7.96
CA ASP A 177 3.96 -7.79 9.34
C ASP A 177 4.45 -6.52 10.02
N TYR A 178 3.73 -6.10 11.06
CA TYR A 178 4.10 -5.00 11.94
C TYR A 178 4.92 -5.55 13.11
N LEU A 179 6.17 -5.10 13.24
CA LEU A 179 7.07 -5.60 14.28
C LEU A 179 6.94 -4.82 15.59
N ARG A 180 6.97 -3.49 15.51
CA ARG A 180 6.93 -2.62 16.70
C ARG A 180 6.69 -1.15 16.38
N GLU A 181 6.40 -0.37 17.40
CA GLU A 181 6.35 1.08 17.33
C GLU A 181 7.73 1.72 17.15
N GLU A 182 7.76 2.97 16.66
CA GLU A 182 8.98 3.77 16.65
C GLU A 182 9.50 3.98 18.08
N LYS A 183 10.80 3.88 18.25
CA LYS A 183 11.48 4.10 19.54
C LYS A 183 12.68 5.01 19.34
N LYS A 184 12.89 5.94 20.27
CA LYS A 184 14.16 6.68 20.37
C LYS A 184 15.18 5.81 21.10
N PHE A 185 16.40 5.79 20.60
CA PHE A 185 17.50 5.04 21.17
C PHE A 185 18.45 5.98 21.93
N SER A 186 18.97 5.51 23.04
CA SER A 186 19.90 6.26 23.89
C SER A 186 21.34 6.21 23.36
N SER A 187 21.65 5.18 22.55
CA SER A 187 22.98 4.97 21.97
C SER A 187 22.91 4.33 20.59
N THR A 188 23.98 4.48 19.82
CA THR A 188 24.14 3.82 18.50
C THR A 188 24.17 2.30 18.66
N GLN A 189 24.72 1.78 19.77
CA GLN A 189 24.76 0.34 20.05
C GLN A 189 23.34 -0.21 20.25
N GLU A 190 22.51 0.46 21.05
CA GLU A 190 21.09 0.05 21.24
C GLU A 190 20.32 0.03 19.92
N LEU A 191 20.54 1.03 19.06
CA LEU A 191 19.97 1.07 17.72
C LEU A 191 20.43 -0.12 16.85
N HIS A 192 21.74 -0.40 16.86
CA HIS A 192 22.34 -1.51 16.14
C HIS A 192 21.72 -2.85 16.56
N ASP A 193 21.71 -3.13 17.88
CA ASP A 193 21.20 -4.40 18.41
C ASP A 193 19.72 -4.59 18.10
N MET A 194 18.94 -3.50 18.13
CA MET A 194 17.52 -3.54 17.78
C MET A 194 17.31 -3.80 16.28
N ILE A 195 18.07 -3.18 15.38
CA ILE A 195 17.96 -3.43 13.94
C ILE A 195 18.35 -4.88 13.63
N ALA A 196 19.42 -5.40 14.26
CA ALA A 196 19.83 -6.80 14.12
C ALA A 196 18.73 -7.76 14.58
N HIS A 197 18.10 -7.49 15.73
CA HIS A 197 16.98 -8.28 16.25
C HIS A 197 15.79 -8.26 15.27
N ASN A 198 15.37 -7.08 14.79
CA ASN A 198 14.29 -6.98 13.84
C ASN A 198 14.60 -7.66 12.48
N ALA A 199 15.88 -7.69 12.09
CA ALA A 199 16.30 -8.40 10.87
C ALA A 199 16.11 -9.92 11.01
N GLU A 200 16.47 -10.51 12.15
CA GLU A 200 16.25 -11.94 12.40
C GLU A 200 14.76 -12.28 12.50
N GLU A 201 13.98 -11.43 13.15
CA GLU A 201 12.52 -11.58 13.20
C GLU A 201 11.89 -11.50 11.80
N ALA A 202 12.29 -10.51 10.99
CA ALA A 202 11.81 -10.35 9.61
C ALA A 202 12.16 -11.53 8.73
N LYS A 203 13.38 -12.13 8.87
CA LYS A 203 13.75 -13.37 8.15
C LYS A 203 12.83 -14.54 8.47
N GLY A 204 12.33 -14.63 9.69
CA GLY A 204 11.37 -15.67 10.09
C GLY A 204 9.96 -15.47 9.49
N ILE A 205 9.61 -14.22 9.16
CA ILE A 205 8.27 -13.83 8.68
C ILE A 205 8.23 -13.81 7.15
N VAL A 206 9.22 -13.18 6.51
CA VAL A 206 9.25 -12.94 5.07
C VAL A 206 9.75 -14.19 4.35
N LYS A 207 8.92 -14.70 3.45
CA LYS A 207 9.32 -15.80 2.54
C LYS A 207 9.77 -15.17 1.22
N LEU A 208 11.00 -15.45 0.82
CA LEU A 208 11.58 -15.02 -0.47
C LEU A 208 11.25 -16.04 -1.55
#